data_73d2768303e87c687f748c9a61351a26
#
_entry.id   73d2768303e87c687f748c9a61351a26
#
_cell.length_a   1.000
_cell.length_b   1.000
_cell.length_c   1.000
_cell.angle_alpha   90.00
_cell.angle_beta   90.00
_cell.angle_gamma   90.00
#
_symmetry.space_group_name_H-M   'P 1'
#
loop_
_entity.id
_entity.type
_entity.pdbx_description
1 polymer ?
#
loop_
_entity_poly.entity_id
_entity_poly.type
_entity_poly.pdbx_seq_one_letter_code
_entity_poly.pdbx_strand_id
1 'polypeptide(L)' 'NRFRLFCETIGSLCFISIYALMAWYGEDVSIFTIFLVQIVGSSLHIINAYMRNSVNLIVLNVVVITIAIFGIGRLLWKI' A
#
# COMPACT_ATOMS: atom_id res chain seq x y z
N ASN A 1 3.37 -14.46 16.82
CA ASN A 1 4.64 -14.04 16.24
C ASN A 1 4.70 -12.51 16.17
N ARG A 2 5.70 -11.94 16.85
CA ARG A 2 5.85 -10.48 16.94
C ARG A 2 6.16 -9.84 15.59
N PHE A 3 6.94 -10.52 14.75
CA PHE A 3 7.27 -9.99 13.42
C PHE A 3 6.03 -9.85 12.56
N ARG A 4 5.16 -10.85 12.57
CA ARG A 4 3.92 -10.79 11.80
C ARG A 4 3.02 -9.66 12.28
N LEU A 5 2.90 -9.51 13.60
CA LEU A 5 2.11 -8.43 14.18
C LEU A 5 2.68 -7.07 13.81
N PHE A 6 4.00 -6.94 13.83
CA PHE A 6 4.69 -5.72 13.44
C PHE A 6 4.37 -5.36 11.98
N CYS A 7 4.51 -6.32 11.06
CA CYS A 7 4.22 -6.08 9.64
C CYS A 7 2.76 -5.67 9.43
N GLU A 8 1.84 -6.35 10.11
CA GLU A 8 0.42 -6.05 10.00
C GLU A 8 0.12 -4.64 10.51
N THR A 9 0.69 -4.27 11.66
CA THR A 9 0.46 -2.97 12.26
C THR A 9 1.02 -1.85 11.38
N ILE A 10 2.26 -1.98 10.93
CA ILE A 10 2.89 -0.97 10.09
C ILE A 10 2.17 -0.83 8.74
N GLY A 11 1.78 -1.96 8.14
CA GLY A 11 1.01 -1.93 6.90
C GLY A 11 -0.32 -1.21 7.07
N SER A 12 -1.01 -1.49 8.17
CA SER A 12 -2.28 -0.82 8.46
C SER A 12 -2.09 0.67 8.70
N LEU A 13 -1.02 1.05 9.40
CA LEU A 13 -0.71 2.46 9.60
C LEU A 13 -0.42 3.18 8.28
N CYS A 14 0.22 2.52 7.33
CA CYS A 14 0.44 3.09 6.01
C CYS A 14 -0.88 3.41 5.31
N PHE A 15 -1.84 2.48 5.35
CA PHE A 15 -3.14 2.72 4.73
C PHE A 15 -3.93 3.80 5.45
N ILE A 16 -3.88 3.83 6.79
CA ILE A 16 -4.52 4.89 7.57
C ILE A 16 -3.91 6.24 7.20
N SER A 17 -2.58 6.29 7.03
CA SER A 17 -1.89 7.52 6.63
C SER A 17 -2.36 8.02 5.27
N ILE A 18 -2.59 7.12 4.32
CA ILE A 18 -3.12 7.50 3.02
C ILE A 18 -4.46 8.21 3.17
N TYR A 19 -5.38 7.63 3.92
CA TYR A 19 -6.69 8.23 4.15
C TYR A 19 -6.58 9.56 4.89
N ALA A 20 -5.69 9.63 5.87
CA ALA A 20 -5.47 10.87 6.62
C ALA A 20 -4.95 11.98 5.72
N LEU A 21 -4.01 11.68 4.83
CA LEU A 21 -3.49 12.65 3.88
C LEU A 21 -4.57 13.13 2.93
N MET A 22 -5.39 12.21 2.44
CA MET A 22 -6.48 12.58 1.53
C MET A 22 -7.52 13.45 2.22
N ALA A 23 -7.82 13.16 3.48
CA ALA A 23 -8.77 13.95 4.25
C ALA A 23 -8.23 15.33 4.58
N TRP A 24 -6.92 15.44 4.84
CA TRP A 24 -6.29 16.70 5.23
C TRP A 24 -6.04 17.62 4.05
N TYR A 25 -5.46 17.08 2.98
CA TYR A 25 -5.08 17.90 1.82
C TYR A 25 -6.14 17.91 0.73
N GLY A 26 -7.05 16.96 0.73
CA GLY A 26 -8.04 16.87 -0.34
C GLY A 26 -7.41 16.67 -1.69
N GLU A 27 -7.71 17.58 -2.63
CA GLU A 27 -7.21 17.48 -3.99
C GLU A 27 -5.73 17.84 -4.12
N ASP A 28 -5.16 18.47 -3.11
CA ASP A 28 -3.76 18.90 -3.14
C ASP A 28 -2.80 17.78 -2.76
N VAL A 29 -3.30 16.61 -2.36
CA VAL A 29 -2.44 15.49 -1.98
C VAL A 29 -1.69 14.97 -3.21
N SER A 30 -0.42 14.62 -2.99
CA SER A 30 0.41 14.07 -4.06
C SER A 30 0.00 12.61 -4.34
N ILE A 31 -0.49 12.35 -5.54
CA ILE A 31 -0.85 10.99 -5.95
C ILE A 31 0.37 10.08 -5.93
N PHE A 32 1.53 10.61 -6.31
CA PHE A 32 2.78 9.83 -6.28
C PHE A 32 3.09 9.35 -4.87
N THR A 33 2.96 10.23 -3.87
CA THR A 33 3.18 9.88 -2.47
C THR A 33 2.21 8.79 -2.03
N ILE A 34 0.93 8.91 -2.41
CA ILE A 34 -0.08 7.92 -2.06
C ILE A 34 0.30 6.55 -2.62
N PHE A 35 0.71 6.49 -3.88
CA PHE A 35 1.10 5.22 -4.51
C PHE A 35 2.32 4.62 -3.83
N LEU A 36 3.32 5.44 -3.46
CA LEU A 36 4.50 4.94 -2.76
C LEU A 36 4.14 4.32 -1.42
N VAL A 37 3.34 5.03 -0.62
CA VAL A 37 2.91 4.53 0.69
C VAL A 37 2.08 3.25 0.51
N GLN A 38 1.24 3.21 -0.51
CA GLN A 38 0.41 2.04 -0.78
C GLN A 38 1.27 0.82 -1.12
N ILE A 39 2.32 1.00 -1.91
CA ILE A 39 3.23 -0.10 -2.26
C ILE A 39 3.90 -0.63 -0.99
N VAL A 40 4.40 0.26 -0.14
CA VAL A 40 5.04 -0.16 1.12
C VAL A 40 4.05 -0.91 2.00
N GLY A 41 2.85 -0.37 2.19
CA GLY A 41 1.84 -1.01 3.02
C GLY A 41 1.42 -2.37 2.48
N SER A 42 1.22 -2.48 1.16
CA SER A 42 0.84 -3.74 0.53
C SER A 42 1.95 -4.78 0.63
N SER A 43 3.21 -4.36 0.51
CA SER A 43 4.33 -5.27 0.67
C SER A 43 4.35 -5.88 2.07
N LEU A 44 4.13 -5.06 3.09
CA LEU A 44 4.07 -5.54 4.47
C LEU A 44 2.89 -6.49 4.68
N HIS A 45 1.74 -6.20 4.07
CA HIS A 45 0.58 -7.08 4.14
C HIS A 45 0.82 -8.40 3.42
N ILE A 46 1.58 -8.40 2.31
CA ILE A 46 1.93 -9.63 1.61
C ILE A 46 2.79 -10.51 2.53
N ILE A 47 3.76 -9.93 3.22
CA ILE A 47 4.59 -10.67 4.16
C ILE A 47 3.71 -11.30 5.23
N ASN A 48 2.80 -10.53 5.81
CA ASN A 48 1.89 -11.03 6.83
C ASN A 48 1.00 -12.15 6.27
N ALA A 49 0.44 -11.97 5.07
CA ALA A 49 -0.43 -12.96 4.44
C ALA A 49 0.33 -14.24 4.13
N TYR A 50 1.57 -14.13 3.67
CA TYR A 50 2.41 -15.29 3.42
C TYR A 50 2.63 -16.10 4.69
N MET A 51 2.91 -15.42 5.80
CA MET A 51 3.13 -16.08 7.09
C MET A 51 1.85 -16.76 7.61
N ARG A 52 0.68 -16.26 7.20
CA ARG A 52 -0.62 -16.83 7.58
C ARG A 52 -1.15 -17.82 6.56
N ASN A 53 -0.41 -18.05 5.46
CA ASN A 53 -0.83 -18.93 4.37
C ASN A 53 -2.16 -18.50 3.75
N SER A 54 -2.41 -17.20 3.67
CA SER A 54 -3.64 -16.67 3.11
C SER A 54 -3.43 -16.28 1.65
N VAL A 55 -3.80 -17.17 0.74
CA VAL A 55 -3.63 -16.94 -0.70
C VAL A 55 -4.49 -15.76 -1.17
N ASN A 56 -5.70 -15.65 -0.65
CA ASN A 56 -6.61 -14.57 -1.05
C ASN A 56 -6.02 -13.20 -0.74
N LEU A 57 -5.42 -13.04 0.43
CA LEU A 57 -4.79 -11.77 0.79
C LEU A 57 -3.56 -11.47 -0.05
N ILE A 58 -2.79 -12.51 -0.39
CA ILE A 58 -1.62 -12.33 -1.25
C ILE A 58 -2.06 -11.84 -2.62
N VAL A 59 -3.06 -12.49 -3.22
CA VAL A 59 -3.57 -12.11 -4.53
C VAL A 59 -4.08 -10.67 -4.52
N LEU A 60 -4.87 -10.32 -3.50
CA LEU A 60 -5.44 -8.98 -3.38
C LEU A 60 -4.34 -7.92 -3.32
N ASN A 61 -3.31 -8.15 -2.52
CA ASN A 61 -2.23 -7.19 -2.37
C ASN A 61 -1.34 -7.11 -3.61
N VAL A 62 -1.14 -8.21 -4.31
CA VAL A 62 -0.41 -8.21 -5.58
C VAL A 62 -1.16 -7.35 -6.61
N VAL A 63 -2.48 -7.48 -6.68
CA VAL A 63 -3.30 -6.66 -7.58
C VAL A 63 -3.16 -5.17 -7.22
N VAL A 64 -3.23 -4.84 -5.93
CA VAL A 64 -3.08 -3.45 -5.47
C VAL A 64 -1.73 -2.89 -5.87
N ILE A 65 -0.66 -3.63 -5.66
CA ILE A 65 0.70 -3.20 -6.03
C ILE A 65 0.80 -2.99 -7.54
N THR A 66 0.24 -3.89 -8.32
CA THR A 66 0.27 -3.79 -9.78
C THR A 66 -0.42 -2.51 -10.24
N ILE A 67 -1.58 -2.21 -9.68
CA ILE A 67 -2.30 -0.98 -10.00
C ILE A 67 -1.49 0.25 -9.60
N ALA A 68 -0.85 0.23 -8.43
CA ALA A 68 -0.06 1.35 -7.96
C ALA A 68 1.16 1.59 -8.87
N ILE A 69 1.85 0.52 -9.25
CA ILE A 69 3.00 0.63 -10.16
C ILE A 69 2.56 1.20 -11.51
N PHE A 70 1.44 0.72 -12.03
CA PHE A 70 0.88 1.22 -13.28
C PHE A 70 0.54 2.70 -13.18
N GLY A 71 -0.06 3.11 -12.06
CA GLY A 71 -0.39 4.51 -11.83
C GLY A 71 0.83 5.40 -11.76
N ILE A 72 1.89 4.95 -11.07
CA ILE A 72 3.15 5.68 -11.02
C ILE A 72 3.76 5.81 -12.41
N GLY A 73 3.74 4.71 -13.18
CA GLY A 73 4.26 4.73 -14.54
C GLY A 73 3.55 5.74 -15.42
N ARG A 74 2.23 5.85 -15.30
CA ARG A 74 1.45 6.83 -16.07
C ARG A 74 1.77 8.25 -15.66
N LEU A 75 1.96 8.49 -14.36
CA LEU A 75 2.33 9.82 -13.88
C LEU A 75 3.69 10.24 -14.44
N LEU A 76 4.66 9.33 -14.41
CA LEU A 76 5.98 9.60 -14.95
C LEU A 76 5.95 9.76 -16.46
N TRP A 77 5.09 9.02 -17.14
CA TRP A 77 4.96 9.11 -18.59
C TRP A 77 4.48 10.50 -19.04
N LYS A 78 3.61 11.10 -18.24
CA LYS A 78 3.08 12.42 -18.58
C LYS A 78 4.07 13.56 -18.33
N ILE A 79 5.09 13.29 -17.57
CA ILE A 79 6.13 14.27 -17.29
C ILE A 79 7.19 14.22 -18.38
#